data_1fbf04292d63c53eeeacea7874dedaa3
#
_entry.id   1fbf04292d63c53eeeacea7874dedaa3
#
_cell.length_a   1.000
_cell.length_b   1.000
_cell.length_c   1.000
_cell.angle_alpha   90.00
_cell.angle_beta   90.00
_cell.angle_gamma   90.00
#
_symmetry.space_group_name_H-M   'P 1'
#
loop_
_entity.id
_entity.type
_entity.pdbx_description
1 polymer ?
#
loop_
_entity_poly.entity_id
_entity_poly.type
_entity_poly.pdbx_seq_one_letter_code
_entity_poly.pdbx_strand_id
1 'polypeptide(L)'
;MKPDLLHCTSNTAPVWGNTPLILTLHDIIFLEQQAARNKSLYQSLGRVYRRLVVPRILPRCRMVITVSQFECDRIRTALNFDPGRIMAIHNGYNDRFRPMEGTAETVCKYLQDPEFLFFLGNTDPKKNTPGTLKAYAEYVRRSEKPLPLLVADLGKQPAEAILREIGEPRLRGMLRLAGYIPNSDLPAIYNRASAFLYTSLRESFGIPQLEAMACGTPVVTSATSAIPEVAGQGAILVDPTDPTAIADALLRLETDAAFRARQVAYGLDRVKQFSWEKTARHLLTLYESLGK
;
A
#
# COMPACT_ATOMS: atom_id res chain seq x y z
N MET A 1 13.58 -31.24 -19.48
CA MET A 1 12.29 -31.62 -18.84
C MET A 1 11.23 -30.64 -19.33
N LYS A 2 10.08 -31.09 -19.77
CA LYS A 2 8.97 -30.20 -20.16
C LYS A 2 8.12 -29.96 -18.90
N PRO A 3 7.89 -28.71 -18.46
CA PRO A 3 7.08 -28.46 -17.26
C PRO A 3 5.60 -28.75 -17.55
N ASP A 4 4.90 -29.27 -16.55
CA ASP A 4 3.45 -29.54 -16.61
C ASP A 4 2.63 -28.25 -16.51
N LEU A 5 3.17 -27.23 -15.79
CA LEU A 5 2.55 -25.95 -15.52
C LEU A 5 3.61 -24.84 -15.45
N LEU A 6 3.31 -23.69 -16.02
CA LEU A 6 4.12 -22.46 -15.88
C LEU A 6 3.34 -21.42 -15.10
N HIS A 7 3.87 -20.95 -13.98
CA HIS A 7 3.32 -19.80 -13.26
C HIS A 7 4.22 -18.58 -13.41
N CYS A 8 3.70 -17.54 -14.04
CA CYS A 8 4.34 -16.23 -14.12
C CYS A 8 3.80 -15.32 -13.02
N THR A 9 4.68 -14.95 -12.08
CA THR A 9 4.32 -14.19 -10.86
C THR A 9 4.38 -12.67 -11.04
N SER A 10 4.43 -12.19 -12.29
CA SER A 10 4.40 -10.77 -12.64
C SER A 10 3.35 -10.51 -13.71
N ASN A 11 3.03 -9.24 -13.96
CA ASN A 11 1.96 -8.82 -14.89
C ASN A 11 2.16 -9.24 -16.35
N THR A 12 3.15 -10.04 -16.68
CA THR A 12 3.46 -10.50 -18.04
C THR A 12 3.91 -11.96 -18.06
N ALA A 13 3.72 -12.62 -19.19
CA ALA A 13 4.12 -14.00 -19.47
C ALA A 13 4.47 -14.17 -20.96
N PRO A 14 5.05 -15.31 -21.37
CA PRO A 14 5.27 -15.61 -22.78
C PRO A 14 3.96 -15.60 -23.57
N VAL A 15 3.98 -14.94 -24.73
CA VAL A 15 2.81 -14.86 -25.64
C VAL A 15 2.59 -16.18 -26.37
N TRP A 16 3.65 -16.99 -26.56
CA TRP A 16 3.62 -18.29 -27.23
C TRP A 16 4.07 -19.43 -26.33
N GLY A 17 3.65 -20.63 -26.65
CA GLY A 17 4.02 -21.87 -25.94
C GLY A 17 2.80 -22.76 -25.69
N ASN A 18 3.04 -24.06 -25.44
CA ASN A 18 2.00 -25.08 -25.22
C ASN A 18 1.86 -25.50 -23.75
N THR A 19 2.72 -24.99 -22.88
CA THR A 19 2.62 -25.27 -21.44
C THR A 19 1.42 -24.55 -20.85
N PRO A 20 0.57 -25.22 -20.04
CA PRO A 20 -0.51 -24.56 -19.31
C PRO A 20 0.02 -23.40 -18.48
N LEU A 21 -0.64 -22.26 -18.52
CA LEU A 21 -0.16 -21.00 -17.97
C LEU A 21 -1.05 -20.52 -16.83
N ILE A 22 -0.44 -20.20 -15.71
CA ILE A 22 -1.01 -19.35 -14.66
C ILE A 22 -0.32 -17.99 -14.71
N LEU A 23 -1.08 -16.92 -14.57
CA LEU A 23 -0.57 -15.56 -14.52
C LEU A 23 -1.00 -14.89 -13.22
N THR A 24 -0.07 -14.40 -12.41
CA THR A 24 -0.40 -13.41 -11.37
C THR A 24 -0.44 -12.03 -12.03
N LEU A 25 -1.64 -11.49 -12.19
CA LEU A 25 -1.89 -10.13 -12.68
C LEU A 25 -2.23 -9.24 -11.48
N HIS A 26 -1.23 -8.54 -10.97
CA HIS A 26 -1.36 -7.75 -9.73
C HIS A 26 -2.36 -6.60 -9.87
N ASP A 27 -2.40 -5.97 -11.05
CA ASP A 27 -3.30 -4.86 -11.36
C ASP A 27 -3.42 -4.62 -12.87
N ILE A 28 -4.35 -3.73 -13.21
CA ILE A 28 -4.52 -3.20 -14.56
C ILE A 28 -4.39 -1.66 -14.60
N ILE A 29 -3.64 -1.08 -13.66
CA ILE A 29 -3.37 0.37 -13.61
C ILE A 29 -2.79 0.89 -14.94
N PHE A 30 -2.08 0.04 -15.68
CA PHE A 30 -1.57 0.38 -17.01
C PHE A 30 -2.66 0.66 -18.06
N LEU A 31 -3.90 0.21 -17.85
CA LEU A 31 -5.07 0.51 -18.68
C LEU A 31 -5.74 1.82 -18.29
N GLU A 32 -5.59 2.27 -17.03
CA GLU A 32 -6.25 3.45 -16.51
C GLU A 32 -5.69 4.73 -17.17
N GLN A 33 -6.58 5.72 -17.41
CA GLN A 33 -6.15 7.04 -17.86
C GLN A 33 -5.55 7.77 -16.66
N GLN A 34 -4.24 7.91 -16.63
CA GLN A 34 -3.57 8.75 -15.65
C GLN A 34 -3.19 10.07 -16.30
N ALA A 35 -3.43 11.18 -15.58
CA ALA A 35 -2.93 12.49 -15.97
C ALA A 35 -1.41 12.42 -16.21
N ALA A 36 -0.98 12.86 -17.38
CA ALA A 36 0.41 12.78 -17.84
C ALA A 36 1.26 13.86 -17.17
N ARG A 37 1.62 13.71 -15.89
CA ARG A 37 2.64 14.55 -15.26
C ARG A 37 3.87 13.69 -14.94
N ASN A 38 5.00 14.03 -15.58
CA ASN A 38 6.37 13.57 -15.28
C ASN A 38 6.60 12.05 -15.21
N LYS A 39 6.29 11.30 -16.27
CA LYS A 39 6.70 9.88 -16.37
C LYS A 39 8.04 9.75 -17.10
N SER A 40 8.92 8.87 -16.59
CA SER A 40 10.11 8.49 -17.33
C SER A 40 9.73 7.77 -18.64
N LEU A 41 10.56 7.88 -19.69
CA LEU A 41 10.37 7.16 -20.96
C LEU A 41 10.24 5.65 -20.72
N TYR A 42 11.01 5.11 -19.78
CA TYR A 42 10.98 3.69 -19.40
C TYR A 42 9.60 3.25 -18.84
N GLN A 43 9.00 4.05 -17.96
CA GLN A 43 7.65 3.76 -17.42
C GLN A 43 6.58 3.83 -18.50
N SER A 44 6.72 4.75 -19.45
CA SER A 44 5.80 4.90 -20.57
C SER A 44 5.89 3.71 -21.53
N LEU A 45 7.10 3.25 -21.88
CA LEU A 45 7.33 2.06 -22.72
C LEU A 45 6.81 0.79 -22.03
N GLY A 46 7.08 0.60 -20.73
CA GLY A 46 6.57 -0.53 -19.96
C GLY A 46 5.04 -0.57 -19.89
N ARG A 47 4.38 0.60 -19.90
CA ARG A 47 2.92 0.70 -19.93
C ARG A 47 2.37 0.30 -21.31
N VAL A 48 2.96 0.80 -22.40
CA VAL A 48 2.57 0.42 -23.77
C VAL A 48 2.76 -1.07 -23.97
N TYR A 49 3.91 -1.60 -23.57
CA TYR A 49 4.20 -3.04 -23.63
C TYR A 49 3.11 -3.86 -22.95
N ARG A 50 2.75 -3.55 -21.70
CA ARG A 50 1.69 -4.27 -20.96
C ARG A 50 0.32 -4.14 -21.61
N ARG A 51 -0.02 -2.98 -22.16
CA ARG A 51 -1.28 -2.77 -22.91
C ARG A 51 -1.40 -3.67 -24.13
N LEU A 52 -0.29 -3.96 -24.80
CA LEU A 52 -0.27 -4.81 -25.98
C LEU A 52 -0.17 -6.30 -25.64
N VAL A 53 0.60 -6.64 -24.61
CA VAL A 53 0.99 -8.02 -24.31
C VAL A 53 -0.06 -8.70 -23.41
N VAL A 54 -0.55 -8.03 -22.36
CA VAL A 54 -1.49 -8.66 -21.41
C VAL A 54 -2.76 -9.18 -22.08
N PRO A 55 -3.46 -8.43 -22.94
CA PRO A 55 -4.65 -8.95 -23.63
C PRO A 55 -4.38 -10.17 -24.52
N ARG A 56 -3.14 -10.33 -25.03
CA ARG A 56 -2.73 -11.50 -25.82
C ARG A 56 -2.37 -12.72 -24.98
N ILE A 57 -1.93 -12.51 -23.74
CA ILE A 57 -1.59 -13.58 -22.81
C ILE A 57 -2.85 -14.17 -22.15
N LEU A 58 -3.79 -13.33 -21.74
CA LEU A 58 -4.97 -13.72 -20.96
C LEU A 58 -5.77 -14.88 -21.55
N PRO A 59 -6.08 -14.95 -22.87
CA PRO A 59 -6.79 -16.08 -23.46
C PRO A 59 -6.10 -17.43 -23.27
N ARG A 60 -4.78 -17.42 -23.13
CA ARG A 60 -3.94 -18.61 -22.93
C ARG A 60 -3.81 -19.04 -21.47
N CYS A 61 -4.13 -18.15 -20.52
CA CYS A 61 -4.04 -18.49 -19.11
C CYS A 61 -5.10 -19.52 -18.76
N ARG A 62 -4.70 -20.62 -18.14
CA ARG A 62 -5.62 -21.58 -17.51
C ARG A 62 -6.28 -20.96 -16.29
N MET A 63 -5.51 -20.14 -15.54
CA MET A 63 -5.99 -19.36 -14.41
C MET A 63 -5.24 -18.03 -14.33
N VAL A 64 -5.95 -16.97 -13.97
CA VAL A 64 -5.38 -15.67 -13.58
C VAL A 64 -5.55 -15.52 -12.08
N ILE A 65 -4.49 -15.13 -11.41
CA ILE A 65 -4.48 -14.82 -9.97
C ILE A 65 -4.34 -13.32 -9.81
N THR A 66 -5.12 -12.74 -8.91
CA THR A 66 -5.00 -11.35 -8.49
C THR A 66 -4.65 -11.27 -7.01
N VAL A 67 -4.18 -10.12 -6.55
CA VAL A 67 -3.78 -9.94 -5.14
C VAL A 67 -4.92 -9.48 -4.23
N SER A 68 -6.07 -9.13 -4.82
CA SER A 68 -7.28 -8.71 -4.10
C SER A 68 -8.55 -9.01 -4.90
N GLN A 69 -9.67 -9.12 -4.22
CA GLN A 69 -10.98 -9.26 -4.86
C GLN A 69 -11.33 -8.01 -5.68
N PHE A 70 -10.94 -6.84 -5.17
CA PHE A 70 -11.09 -5.58 -5.90
C PHE A 70 -10.43 -5.63 -7.29
N GLU A 71 -9.17 -6.10 -7.40
CA GLU A 71 -8.51 -6.24 -8.69
C GLU A 71 -9.13 -7.35 -9.53
N CYS A 72 -9.57 -8.45 -8.91
CA CYS A 72 -10.30 -9.51 -9.58
C CYS A 72 -11.53 -8.98 -10.34
N ASP A 73 -12.38 -8.22 -9.65
CA ASP A 73 -13.60 -7.65 -10.22
C ASP A 73 -13.30 -6.59 -11.30
N ARG A 74 -12.27 -5.78 -11.07
CA ARG A 74 -11.81 -4.79 -12.07
C ARG A 74 -11.31 -5.45 -13.35
N ILE A 75 -10.49 -6.49 -13.24
CA ILE A 75 -9.94 -7.22 -14.39
C ILE A 75 -11.08 -7.91 -15.15
N ARG A 76 -11.99 -8.56 -14.45
CA ARG A 76 -13.19 -9.19 -15.06
C ARG A 76 -13.98 -8.19 -15.88
N THR A 77 -14.28 -7.03 -15.30
CA THR A 77 -15.07 -5.99 -15.96
C THR A 77 -14.32 -5.33 -17.10
N ALA A 78 -13.08 -4.88 -16.88
CA ALA A 78 -12.33 -4.11 -17.86
C ALA A 78 -11.89 -4.92 -19.08
N LEU A 79 -11.67 -6.23 -18.91
CA LEU A 79 -11.17 -7.12 -19.97
C LEU A 79 -12.20 -8.17 -20.41
N ASN A 80 -13.44 -8.09 -19.91
CA ASN A 80 -14.50 -9.06 -20.13
C ASN A 80 -13.99 -10.51 -19.96
N PHE A 81 -13.26 -10.75 -18.86
CA PHE A 81 -12.57 -12.00 -18.61
C PHE A 81 -13.48 -13.00 -17.89
N ASP A 82 -13.35 -14.29 -18.26
CA ASP A 82 -14.15 -15.39 -17.72
C ASP A 82 -14.03 -15.47 -16.17
N PRO A 83 -15.12 -15.32 -15.43
CA PRO A 83 -15.12 -15.40 -13.97
C PRO A 83 -14.65 -16.76 -13.42
N GLY A 84 -14.80 -17.85 -14.18
CA GLY A 84 -14.32 -19.18 -13.78
C GLY A 84 -12.80 -19.36 -13.91
N ARG A 85 -12.10 -18.39 -14.51
CA ARG A 85 -10.66 -18.45 -14.78
C ARG A 85 -9.86 -17.36 -14.09
N ILE A 86 -10.43 -16.70 -13.09
CA ILE A 86 -9.76 -15.67 -12.29
C ILE A 86 -10.15 -15.80 -10.83
N MET A 87 -9.20 -15.65 -9.94
CA MET A 87 -9.43 -15.65 -8.49
C MET A 87 -8.46 -14.72 -7.76
N ALA A 88 -8.87 -14.25 -6.60
CA ALA A 88 -8.02 -13.50 -5.70
C ALA A 88 -7.28 -14.44 -4.74
N ILE A 89 -5.97 -14.27 -4.62
CA ILE A 89 -5.14 -14.88 -3.58
C ILE A 89 -4.37 -13.75 -2.93
N HIS A 90 -4.71 -13.44 -1.67
CA HIS A 90 -4.12 -12.34 -0.95
C HIS A 90 -2.62 -12.54 -0.71
N ASN A 91 -1.86 -11.44 -0.74
CA ASN A 91 -0.48 -11.41 -0.30
C ASN A 91 -0.40 -11.57 1.22
N GLY A 92 0.76 -12.04 1.69
CA GLY A 92 1.18 -11.92 3.08
C GLY A 92 1.99 -10.65 3.33
N TYR A 93 2.41 -10.47 4.57
CA TYR A 93 3.44 -9.52 4.98
C TYR A 93 4.62 -10.28 5.62
N ASN A 94 5.75 -9.60 5.83
CA ASN A 94 6.93 -10.24 6.40
C ASN A 94 6.81 -10.30 7.93
N ASP A 95 7.11 -11.44 8.55
CA ASP A 95 7.01 -11.74 9.99
C ASP A 95 7.95 -10.92 10.89
N ARG A 96 8.96 -10.24 10.29
CA ARG A 96 9.78 -9.24 10.99
C ARG A 96 8.96 -8.05 11.51
N PHE A 97 7.84 -7.73 10.86
CA PHE A 97 6.89 -6.70 11.32
C PHE A 97 6.04 -7.32 12.43
N ARG A 98 6.38 -6.97 13.65
CA ARG A 98 5.74 -7.42 14.89
C ARG A 98 6.01 -6.41 16.01
N PRO A 99 5.31 -6.46 17.13
CA PRO A 99 5.66 -5.67 18.30
C PRO A 99 7.10 -5.95 18.74
N MET A 100 7.89 -4.90 18.96
CA MET A 100 9.32 -4.96 19.28
C MET A 100 9.66 -3.97 20.40
N GLU A 101 10.63 -4.34 21.21
CA GLU A 101 11.30 -3.44 22.16
C GLU A 101 12.64 -2.96 21.62
N GLY A 102 13.25 -1.95 22.26
CA GLY A 102 14.61 -1.50 21.93
C GLY A 102 14.75 -0.78 20.59
N THR A 103 13.66 -0.24 20.02
CA THR A 103 13.64 0.37 18.69
C THR A 103 14.21 1.80 18.62
N ALA A 104 14.49 2.42 19.78
CA ALA A 104 14.85 3.84 19.87
C ALA A 104 16.13 4.19 19.10
N GLU A 105 17.18 3.37 19.19
CA GLU A 105 18.46 3.61 18.50
C GLU A 105 18.28 3.69 16.98
N THR A 106 17.49 2.76 16.42
CA THR A 106 17.20 2.76 14.97
C THR A 106 16.41 3.99 14.56
N VAL A 107 15.42 4.39 15.35
CA VAL A 107 14.57 5.55 15.04
C VAL A 107 15.38 6.85 15.14
N CYS A 108 16.30 6.97 16.09
CA CYS A 108 17.19 8.14 16.27
C CYS A 108 18.05 8.45 15.02
N LYS A 109 18.24 7.50 14.11
CA LYS A 109 18.90 7.76 12.82
C LYS A 109 18.12 8.74 11.92
N TYR A 110 16.79 8.82 12.11
CA TYR A 110 15.87 9.54 11.22
C TYR A 110 15.26 10.77 11.89
N LEU A 111 15.00 10.71 13.19
CA LEU A 111 14.47 11.84 13.96
C LEU A 111 14.78 11.67 15.47
N GLN A 112 14.83 12.81 16.17
CA GLN A 112 15.07 12.85 17.62
C GLN A 112 13.77 13.00 18.43
N ASP A 113 12.65 13.23 17.76
CA ASP A 113 11.35 13.41 18.40
C ASP A 113 10.88 12.06 18.98
N PRO A 114 10.45 11.99 20.26
CA PRO A 114 10.05 10.74 20.91
C PRO A 114 8.75 10.16 20.37
N GLU A 115 7.87 11.01 19.88
CA GLU A 115 6.57 10.68 19.28
C GLU A 115 6.44 11.35 17.92
N PHE A 116 5.90 10.66 16.96
CA PHE A 116 5.76 11.15 15.58
C PHE A 116 4.67 10.41 14.82
N LEU A 117 4.15 11.04 13.79
CA LEU A 117 3.33 10.40 12.76
C LEU A 117 4.24 9.89 11.65
N PHE A 118 3.86 8.82 10.97
CA PHE A 118 4.64 8.25 9.88
C PHE A 118 3.86 8.24 8.56
N PHE A 119 4.52 8.57 7.46
CA PHE A 119 3.96 8.54 6.12
C PHE A 119 4.99 8.03 5.09
N LEU A 120 4.59 7.05 4.28
CA LEU A 120 5.34 6.61 3.10
C LEU A 120 4.90 7.43 1.88
N GLY A 121 5.56 8.57 1.69
CA GLY A 121 5.22 9.54 0.65
C GLY A 121 6.25 9.59 -0.46
N ASN A 122 5.79 9.81 -1.69
CA ASN A 122 6.65 10.11 -2.83
C ASN A 122 5.90 11.00 -3.82
N THR A 123 6.48 11.23 -5.00
CA THR A 123 5.89 12.08 -6.05
C THR A 123 4.91 11.34 -6.97
N ASP A 124 4.67 10.05 -6.77
CA ASP A 124 3.65 9.33 -7.54
C ASP A 124 2.26 9.84 -7.15
N PRO A 125 1.45 10.34 -8.08
CA PRO A 125 0.11 10.89 -7.79
C PRO A 125 -0.78 9.94 -7.01
N LYS A 126 -0.65 8.63 -7.21
CA LYS A 126 -1.46 7.62 -6.48
C LYS A 126 -1.19 7.60 -4.98
N LYS A 127 -0.01 8.06 -4.52
CA LYS A 127 0.34 8.14 -3.09
C LYS A 127 -0.30 9.31 -2.36
N ASN A 128 -0.92 10.23 -3.10
CA ASN A 128 -1.67 11.36 -2.54
C ASN A 128 -0.86 12.26 -1.58
N THR A 129 0.44 12.40 -1.83
CA THR A 129 1.30 13.22 -0.95
C THR A 129 0.77 14.64 -0.73
N PRO A 130 0.29 15.38 -1.76
CA PRO A 130 -0.29 16.71 -1.54
C PRO A 130 -1.54 16.69 -0.64
N GLY A 131 -2.46 15.73 -0.84
CA GLY A 131 -3.66 15.58 -0.01
C GLY A 131 -3.33 15.23 1.43
N THR A 132 -2.38 14.31 1.65
CA THR A 132 -1.89 13.94 2.99
C THR A 132 -1.26 15.13 3.71
N LEU A 133 -0.44 15.93 3.02
CA LEU A 133 0.17 17.12 3.62
C LEU A 133 -0.85 18.23 3.91
N LYS A 134 -1.91 18.38 3.10
CA LYS A 134 -3.05 19.27 3.44
C LYS A 134 -3.77 18.81 4.71
N ALA A 135 -4.04 17.51 4.82
CA ALA A 135 -4.66 16.94 6.01
C ALA A 135 -3.76 17.10 7.25
N TYR A 136 -2.47 16.89 7.09
CA TYR A 136 -1.51 17.12 8.17
C TYR A 136 -1.44 18.59 8.58
N ALA A 137 -1.54 19.56 7.65
CA ALA A 137 -1.64 20.98 7.96
C ALA A 137 -2.86 21.28 8.83
N GLU A 138 -3.99 20.66 8.51
CA GLU A 138 -5.22 20.84 9.28
C GLU A 138 -5.11 20.22 10.67
N TYR A 139 -4.52 19.03 10.78
CA TYR A 139 -4.19 18.42 12.07
C TYR A 139 -3.30 19.35 12.92
N VAL A 140 -2.20 19.88 12.36
CA VAL A 140 -1.28 20.80 13.07
C VAL A 140 -1.98 22.06 13.56
N ARG A 141 -2.95 22.60 12.80
CA ARG A 141 -3.72 23.80 13.23
C ARG A 141 -4.68 23.54 14.39
N ARG A 142 -5.16 22.29 14.52
CA ARG A 142 -6.23 21.91 15.45
C ARG A 142 -5.74 21.16 16.69
N SER A 143 -4.56 20.53 16.61
CA SER A 143 -3.95 19.83 17.75
C SER A 143 -3.31 20.82 18.71
N GLU A 144 -3.47 20.58 20.03
CA GLU A 144 -2.78 21.34 21.06
C GLU A 144 -1.28 21.01 21.16
N LYS A 145 -0.89 19.80 20.77
CA LYS A 145 0.49 19.31 20.77
C LYS A 145 0.78 18.53 19.48
N PRO A 146 0.84 19.22 18.34
CA PRO A 146 0.98 18.52 17.05
C PRO A 146 2.30 17.75 16.97
N LEU A 147 2.18 16.47 16.63
CA LEU A 147 3.33 15.59 16.44
C LEU A 147 4.01 15.87 15.10
N PRO A 148 5.35 15.79 15.02
CA PRO A 148 6.06 15.87 13.75
C PRO A 148 5.69 14.70 12.84
N LEU A 149 5.78 14.93 11.52
CA LEU A 149 5.55 13.91 10.51
C LEU A 149 6.87 13.42 9.92
N LEU A 150 7.22 12.17 10.19
CA LEU A 150 8.30 11.47 9.50
C LEU A 150 7.81 11.05 8.12
N VAL A 151 8.49 11.51 7.06
CA VAL A 151 8.15 11.18 5.68
C VAL A 151 9.30 10.42 5.04
N ALA A 152 9.05 9.17 4.65
CA ALA A 152 9.98 8.39 3.84
C ALA A 152 9.75 8.62 2.34
N ASP A 153 10.76 8.29 1.53
CA ASP A 153 10.75 8.30 0.05
C ASP A 153 10.42 9.67 -0.59
N LEU A 154 10.49 10.76 0.19
CA LEU A 154 10.27 12.11 -0.30
C LEU A 154 11.52 12.97 -0.05
N GLY A 155 12.13 13.46 -1.13
CA GLY A 155 13.27 14.35 -1.05
C GLY A 155 12.87 15.79 -0.67
N LYS A 156 13.87 16.59 -0.24
CA LYS A 156 13.67 17.97 0.22
C LYS A 156 13.04 18.86 -0.86
N GLN A 157 13.59 18.85 -2.09
CA GLN A 157 13.08 19.70 -3.17
C GLN A 157 11.65 19.38 -3.57
N PRO A 158 11.25 18.12 -3.81
CA PRO A 158 9.86 17.76 -4.05
C PRO A 158 8.93 18.13 -2.88
N ALA A 159 9.35 17.93 -1.64
CA ALA A 159 8.55 18.30 -0.47
C ALA A 159 8.27 19.81 -0.44
N GLU A 160 9.29 20.64 -0.64
CA GLU A 160 9.16 22.10 -0.69
C GLU A 160 8.29 22.58 -1.86
N ALA A 161 8.37 21.92 -3.01
CA ALA A 161 7.51 22.21 -4.16
C ALA A 161 6.04 21.92 -3.83
N ILE A 162 5.75 20.75 -3.24
CA ILE A 162 4.40 20.37 -2.82
C ILE A 162 3.87 21.35 -1.77
N LEU A 163 4.66 21.68 -0.74
CA LEU A 163 4.25 22.62 0.31
C LEU A 163 3.89 24.01 -0.24
N ARG A 164 4.62 24.49 -1.25
CA ARG A 164 4.28 25.75 -1.96
C ARG A 164 3.00 25.61 -2.77
N GLU A 165 2.82 24.50 -3.49
CA GLU A 165 1.65 24.22 -4.30
C GLU A 165 0.37 24.18 -3.46
N ILE A 166 0.43 23.59 -2.26
CA ILE A 166 -0.71 23.49 -1.34
C ILE A 166 -0.90 24.74 -0.45
N GLY A 167 0.01 25.72 -0.51
CA GLY A 167 -0.07 26.96 0.28
C GLY A 167 0.38 26.81 1.75
N GLU A 168 1.13 25.76 2.10
CA GLU A 168 1.51 25.44 3.48
C GLU A 168 3.05 25.39 3.71
N PRO A 169 3.82 26.45 3.36
CA PRO A 169 5.28 26.42 3.47
C PRO A 169 5.76 26.31 4.93
N ARG A 170 4.94 26.72 5.90
CA ARG A 170 5.27 26.68 7.34
C ARG A 170 5.38 25.25 7.87
N LEU A 171 4.72 24.28 7.25
CA LEU A 171 4.82 22.85 7.65
C LEU A 171 6.23 22.29 7.51
N ARG A 172 7.13 22.95 6.75
CA ARG A 172 8.50 22.48 6.57
C ARG A 172 9.22 22.22 7.89
N GLY A 173 8.96 23.01 8.94
CA GLY A 173 9.51 22.83 10.28
C GLY A 173 9.01 21.58 11.00
N MET A 174 7.84 21.09 10.65
CA MET A 174 7.20 19.92 11.24
C MET A 174 7.48 18.60 10.48
N LEU A 175 8.06 18.68 9.28
CA LEU A 175 8.42 17.48 8.51
C LEU A 175 9.83 16.99 8.83
N ARG A 176 9.95 15.69 9.06
CA ARG A 176 11.21 14.95 9.14
C ARG A 176 11.36 14.13 7.87
N LEU A 177 12.12 14.65 6.92
CA LEU A 177 12.31 14.01 5.59
C LEU A 177 13.46 13.00 5.70
N ALA A 178 13.14 11.73 5.84
CA ALA A 178 14.12 10.66 6.01
C ALA A 178 14.77 10.21 4.68
N GLY A 179 14.17 10.57 3.52
CA GLY A 179 14.56 9.96 2.27
C GLY A 179 14.23 8.47 2.26
N TYR A 180 15.09 7.65 1.67
CA TYR A 180 14.92 6.19 1.66
C TYR A 180 15.22 5.60 3.05
N ILE A 181 14.27 4.85 3.59
CA ILE A 181 14.43 4.05 4.82
C ILE A 181 14.62 2.58 4.41
N PRO A 182 15.74 1.92 4.78
CA PRO A 182 15.92 0.50 4.53
C PRO A 182 14.80 -0.36 5.13
N ASN A 183 14.41 -1.41 4.42
CA ASN A 183 13.37 -2.34 4.89
C ASN A 183 13.71 -3.00 6.24
N SER A 184 14.99 -3.07 6.63
CA SER A 184 15.43 -3.54 7.94
C SER A 184 15.06 -2.60 9.08
N ASP A 185 14.94 -1.30 8.82
CA ASP A 185 14.69 -0.27 9.83
C ASP A 185 13.18 0.06 9.94
N LEU A 186 12.38 -0.25 8.91
CA LEU A 186 10.93 0.01 8.92
C LEU A 186 10.19 -0.60 10.11
N PRO A 187 10.48 -1.85 10.58
CA PRO A 187 9.81 -2.38 11.77
C PRO A 187 9.98 -1.48 13.00
N ALA A 188 11.17 -0.92 13.22
CA ALA A 188 11.42 0.00 14.33
C ALA A 188 10.64 1.32 14.18
N ILE A 189 10.57 1.86 12.96
CA ILE A 189 9.81 3.08 12.66
C ILE A 189 8.31 2.85 12.94
N TYR A 190 7.73 1.76 12.42
CA TYR A 190 6.32 1.46 12.68
C TYR A 190 6.06 1.30 14.17
N ASN A 191 6.86 0.53 14.90
CA ASN A 191 6.66 0.31 16.34
C ASN A 191 6.68 1.59 17.18
N ARG A 192 7.36 2.65 16.72
CA ARG A 192 7.48 3.93 17.45
C ARG A 192 6.51 4.99 16.97
N ALA A 193 5.97 4.85 15.77
CA ALA A 193 5.03 5.80 15.20
C ALA A 193 3.72 5.83 16.01
N SER A 194 3.26 7.03 16.35
CA SER A 194 1.98 7.25 17.03
C SER A 194 0.78 6.91 16.14
N ALA A 195 0.93 7.09 14.84
CA ALA A 195 0.02 6.60 13.81
C ALA A 195 0.74 6.53 12.46
N PHE A 196 0.27 5.64 11.60
CA PHE A 196 0.70 5.53 10.21
C PHE A 196 -0.37 6.05 9.25
N LEU A 197 0.01 6.97 8.38
CA LEU A 197 -0.83 7.51 7.32
C LEU A 197 -0.60 6.72 6.03
N TYR A 198 -1.66 6.11 5.51
CA TYR A 198 -1.63 5.37 4.24
C TYR A 198 -2.79 5.79 3.34
N THR A 199 -2.81 7.06 2.97
CA THR A 199 -3.90 7.76 2.30
C THR A 199 -3.79 7.76 0.78
N SER A 200 -3.28 6.65 0.21
CA SER A 200 -3.14 6.45 -1.23
C SER A 200 -4.50 6.50 -1.95
N LEU A 201 -4.53 7.09 -3.14
CA LEU A 201 -5.73 7.11 -3.99
C LEU A 201 -5.97 5.75 -4.68
N ARG A 202 -4.91 4.97 -4.89
CA ARG A 202 -5.00 3.71 -5.64
C ARG A 202 -3.94 2.72 -5.22
N GLU A 203 -4.36 1.57 -4.70
CA GLU A 203 -3.50 0.44 -4.38
C GLU A 203 -4.14 -0.87 -4.84
N SER A 204 -3.30 -1.81 -5.23
CA SER A 204 -3.74 -3.14 -5.65
C SER A 204 -3.94 -4.09 -4.46
N PHE A 205 -3.29 -3.80 -3.33
CA PHE A 205 -3.41 -4.56 -2.08
C PHE A 205 -3.12 -3.69 -0.84
N GLY A 206 -1.89 -3.21 -0.67
CA GLY A 206 -1.52 -2.34 0.46
C GLY A 206 -0.78 -3.08 1.58
N ILE A 207 0.33 -3.74 1.28
CA ILE A 207 1.19 -4.40 2.28
C ILE A 207 1.62 -3.46 3.42
N PRO A 208 2.00 -2.17 3.17
CA PRO A 208 2.44 -1.27 4.24
C PRO A 208 1.45 -1.09 5.39
N GLN A 209 0.14 -1.10 5.12
CA GLN A 209 -0.85 -1.02 6.21
C GLN A 209 -0.87 -2.28 7.08
N LEU A 210 -0.62 -3.48 6.49
CA LEU A 210 -0.48 -4.72 7.25
C LEU A 210 0.78 -4.70 8.12
N GLU A 211 1.88 -4.18 7.59
CA GLU A 211 3.15 -4.04 8.31
C GLU A 211 3.00 -3.12 9.53
N ALA A 212 2.34 -1.97 9.36
CA ALA A 212 2.04 -1.05 10.45
C ALA A 212 1.13 -1.70 11.52
N MET A 213 0.01 -2.31 11.09
CA MET A 213 -0.88 -3.03 12.00
C MET A 213 -0.18 -4.17 12.74
N ALA A 214 0.70 -4.92 12.07
CA ALA A 214 1.47 -6.00 12.67
C ALA A 214 2.45 -5.52 13.74
N CYS A 215 2.93 -4.29 13.62
CA CYS A 215 3.76 -3.62 14.64
C CYS A 215 2.94 -3.00 15.79
N GLY A 216 1.61 -3.08 15.76
CA GLY A 216 0.74 -2.45 16.75
C GLY A 216 0.55 -0.94 16.54
N THR A 217 0.82 -0.43 15.35
CA THR A 217 0.66 0.98 15.00
C THR A 217 -0.75 1.24 14.50
N PRO A 218 -1.51 2.20 15.04
CA PRO A 218 -2.78 2.61 14.47
C PRO A 218 -2.61 3.14 13.05
N VAL A 219 -3.51 2.78 12.15
CA VAL A 219 -3.44 3.16 10.73
C VAL A 219 -4.63 4.02 10.36
N VAL A 220 -4.36 5.19 9.76
CA VAL A 220 -5.35 6.00 9.05
C VAL A 220 -5.15 5.77 7.56
N THR A 221 -6.15 5.21 6.89
CA THR A 221 -6.00 4.72 5.51
C THR A 221 -7.21 5.06 4.64
N SER A 222 -7.05 4.93 3.34
CA SER A 222 -8.08 5.29 2.36
C SER A 222 -9.25 4.31 2.33
N ALA A 223 -10.46 4.83 2.16
CA ALA A 223 -11.67 4.05 1.89
C ALA A 223 -11.85 3.71 0.40
N THR A 224 -10.75 3.63 -0.38
CA THR A 224 -10.80 3.41 -1.83
C THR A 224 -9.94 2.23 -2.27
N SER A 225 -10.18 1.74 -3.49
CA SER A 225 -9.44 0.64 -4.13
C SER A 225 -9.47 -0.65 -3.31
N ALA A 226 -8.37 -1.43 -3.28
CA ALA A 226 -8.27 -2.65 -2.49
C ALA A 226 -8.00 -2.39 -0.99
N ILE A 227 -7.79 -1.15 -0.57
CA ILE A 227 -7.41 -0.81 0.80
C ILE A 227 -8.45 -1.26 1.82
N PRO A 228 -9.78 -0.99 1.65
CA PRO A 228 -10.80 -1.43 2.61
C PRO A 228 -10.88 -2.95 2.76
N GLU A 229 -10.68 -3.70 1.66
CA GLU A 229 -10.66 -5.16 1.66
C GLU A 229 -9.56 -5.70 2.58
N VAL A 230 -8.39 -5.07 2.55
CA VAL A 230 -7.23 -5.49 3.34
C VAL A 230 -7.28 -4.94 4.76
N ALA A 231 -7.69 -3.69 4.94
CA ALA A 231 -7.77 -3.03 6.24
C ALA A 231 -8.86 -3.64 7.15
N GLY A 232 -10.03 -3.94 6.61
CA GLY A 232 -11.18 -4.34 7.42
C GLY A 232 -11.46 -3.33 8.53
N GLN A 233 -11.63 -3.82 9.76
CA GLN A 233 -11.76 -2.99 10.96
C GLN A 233 -10.41 -2.64 11.61
N GLY A 234 -9.30 -3.17 11.08
CA GLY A 234 -7.96 -2.99 11.63
C GLY A 234 -7.36 -1.61 11.40
N ALA A 235 -8.00 -0.76 10.60
CA ALA A 235 -7.57 0.62 10.34
C ALA A 235 -8.78 1.56 10.27
N ILE A 236 -8.50 2.87 10.41
CA ILE A 236 -9.50 3.94 10.28
C ILE A 236 -9.58 4.29 8.80
N LEU A 237 -10.72 3.98 8.19
CA LEU A 237 -11.02 4.25 6.79
C LEU A 237 -11.53 5.69 6.63
N VAL A 238 -10.88 6.45 5.76
CA VAL A 238 -11.23 7.85 5.45
C VAL A 238 -11.30 8.06 3.94
N ASP A 239 -12.04 9.06 3.49
CA ASP A 239 -11.92 9.55 2.12
C ASP A 239 -10.54 10.21 1.95
N PRO A 240 -9.64 9.68 1.09
CA PRO A 240 -8.32 10.25 0.89
C PRO A 240 -8.34 11.65 0.23
N THR A 241 -9.48 12.08 -0.30
CA THR A 241 -9.67 13.40 -0.91
C THR A 241 -10.23 14.42 0.07
N ASP A 242 -10.59 14.02 1.28
CA ASP A 242 -11.07 14.88 2.37
C ASP A 242 -9.96 15.07 3.44
N PRO A 243 -9.22 16.20 3.40
CA PRO A 243 -8.20 16.49 4.40
C PRO A 243 -8.76 16.61 5.82
N THR A 244 -10.00 17.05 5.97
CA THR A 244 -10.66 17.22 7.28
C THR A 244 -10.93 15.87 7.92
N ALA A 245 -11.46 14.89 7.16
CA ALA A 245 -11.69 13.53 7.67
C ALA A 245 -10.40 12.84 8.12
N ILE A 246 -9.29 13.05 7.39
CA ILE A 246 -7.97 12.52 7.76
C ILE A 246 -7.47 13.20 9.06
N ALA A 247 -7.59 14.53 9.16
CA ALA A 247 -7.20 15.28 10.37
C ALA A 247 -8.04 14.88 11.59
N ASP A 248 -9.36 14.70 11.43
CA ASP A 248 -10.26 14.23 12.48
C ASP A 248 -9.84 12.86 13.02
N ALA A 249 -9.47 11.93 12.12
CA ALA A 249 -8.98 10.61 12.52
C ALA A 249 -7.70 10.71 13.35
N LEU A 250 -6.75 11.58 12.97
CA LEU A 250 -5.52 11.81 13.71
C LEU A 250 -5.78 12.43 15.09
N LEU A 251 -6.62 13.47 15.17
CA LEU A 251 -7.02 14.12 16.42
C LEU A 251 -7.71 13.14 17.37
N ARG A 252 -8.58 12.28 16.84
CA ARG A 252 -9.23 11.24 17.65
C ARG A 252 -8.24 10.23 18.20
N LEU A 253 -7.23 9.82 17.41
CA LEU A 253 -6.16 8.95 17.90
C LEU A 253 -5.30 9.63 18.96
N GLU A 254 -5.13 10.95 18.90
CA GLU A 254 -4.39 11.74 19.89
C GLU A 254 -5.16 11.89 21.21
N THR A 255 -6.46 12.19 21.13
CA THR A 255 -7.26 12.60 22.29
C THR A 255 -8.04 11.46 22.96
N ASP A 256 -8.33 10.35 22.26
CA ASP A 256 -9.09 9.20 22.76
C ASP A 256 -8.18 7.96 22.89
N ALA A 257 -7.55 7.80 24.05
CA ALA A 257 -6.68 6.65 24.33
C ALA A 257 -7.41 5.30 24.23
N ALA A 258 -8.69 5.24 24.59
CA ALA A 258 -9.48 4.02 24.51
C ALA A 258 -9.78 3.65 23.06
N PHE A 259 -10.07 4.64 22.21
CA PHE A 259 -10.21 4.44 20.77
C PHE A 259 -8.89 3.96 20.14
N ARG A 260 -7.77 4.62 20.47
CA ARG A 260 -6.44 4.20 20.00
C ARG A 260 -6.15 2.74 20.37
N ALA A 261 -6.37 2.34 21.64
CA ALA A 261 -6.14 0.97 22.10
C ALA A 261 -6.99 -0.04 21.32
N ARG A 262 -8.28 0.28 21.05
CA ARG A 262 -9.15 -0.57 20.21
C ARG A 262 -8.63 -0.71 18.78
N GLN A 263 -8.15 0.38 18.15
CA GLN A 263 -7.60 0.33 16.80
C GLN A 263 -6.34 -0.54 16.73
N VAL A 264 -5.46 -0.45 17.72
CA VAL A 264 -4.29 -1.34 17.85
C VAL A 264 -4.73 -2.81 17.95
N ALA A 265 -5.69 -3.12 18.82
CA ALA A 265 -6.19 -4.48 19.01
C ALA A 265 -6.82 -5.04 17.72
N TYR A 266 -7.64 -4.25 17.03
CA TYR A 266 -8.25 -4.64 15.76
C TYR A 266 -7.19 -4.85 14.65
N GLY A 267 -6.16 -4.00 14.59
CA GLY A 267 -5.06 -4.14 13.65
C GLY A 267 -4.29 -5.44 13.85
N LEU A 268 -3.90 -5.73 15.10
CA LEU A 268 -3.19 -6.96 15.47
C LEU A 268 -4.02 -8.23 15.21
N ASP A 269 -5.33 -8.16 15.35
CA ASP A 269 -6.22 -9.28 14.99
C ASP A 269 -6.37 -9.43 13.47
N ARG A 270 -6.54 -8.32 12.76
CA ARG A 270 -6.70 -8.30 11.31
C ARG A 270 -5.55 -8.96 10.57
N VAL A 271 -4.31 -8.65 10.95
CA VAL A 271 -3.10 -9.16 10.26
C VAL A 271 -2.96 -10.68 10.33
N LYS A 272 -3.58 -11.35 11.30
CA LYS A 272 -3.58 -12.82 11.41
C LYS A 272 -4.22 -13.51 10.20
N GLN A 273 -5.02 -12.78 9.41
CA GLN A 273 -5.65 -13.32 8.20
C GLN A 273 -4.69 -13.37 7.01
N PHE A 274 -3.55 -12.66 7.07
CA PHE A 274 -2.61 -12.50 5.98
C PHE A 274 -1.24 -13.08 6.35
N SER A 275 -0.77 -14.06 5.57
CA SER A 275 0.60 -14.55 5.68
C SER A 275 1.03 -15.16 4.35
N TRP A 276 2.32 -15.13 4.06
CA TRP A 276 2.87 -15.79 2.87
C TRP A 276 2.68 -17.30 2.90
N GLU A 277 2.56 -17.90 4.09
CA GLU A 277 2.24 -19.33 4.24
C GLU A 277 0.81 -19.62 3.74
N LYS A 278 -0.19 -18.81 4.10
CA LYS A 278 -1.57 -18.93 3.59
C LYS A 278 -1.62 -18.72 2.09
N THR A 279 -0.91 -17.72 1.56
CA THR A 279 -0.78 -17.48 0.13
C THR A 279 -0.22 -18.73 -0.58
N ALA A 280 0.87 -19.32 -0.05
CA ALA A 280 1.50 -20.50 -0.61
C ALA A 280 0.58 -21.72 -0.58
N ARG A 281 -0.17 -21.94 0.50
CA ARG A 281 -1.14 -23.04 0.61
C ARG A 281 -2.27 -22.91 -0.44
N HIS A 282 -2.81 -21.71 -0.64
CA HIS A 282 -3.82 -21.48 -1.67
C HIS A 282 -3.25 -21.74 -3.08
N LEU A 283 -2.02 -21.28 -3.35
CA LEU A 283 -1.34 -21.57 -4.62
C LEU A 283 -1.11 -23.07 -4.83
N LEU A 284 -0.68 -23.79 -3.82
CA LEU A 284 -0.46 -25.23 -3.89
C LEU A 284 -1.77 -25.98 -4.23
N THR A 285 -2.84 -25.67 -3.52
CA THR A 285 -4.18 -26.23 -3.80
C THR A 285 -4.61 -25.95 -5.25
N LEU A 286 -4.36 -24.74 -5.74
CA LEU A 286 -4.64 -24.38 -7.14
C LEU A 286 -3.80 -25.22 -8.12
N TYR A 287 -2.51 -25.37 -7.88
CA TYR A 287 -1.63 -26.17 -8.74
C TYR A 287 -2.08 -27.62 -8.80
N GLU A 288 -2.41 -28.23 -7.66
CA GLU A 288 -2.93 -29.60 -7.57
C GLU A 288 -4.24 -29.77 -8.35
N SER A 289 -5.11 -28.78 -8.35
CA SER A 289 -6.36 -28.79 -9.09
C SER A 289 -6.20 -28.67 -10.58
N LEU A 290 -5.12 -28.01 -11.03
CA LEU A 290 -4.84 -27.76 -12.44
C LEU A 290 -3.84 -28.74 -13.07
N GLY A 291 -3.07 -29.46 -12.25
CA GLY A 291 -2.08 -30.46 -12.70
C GLY A 291 -2.64 -31.85 -12.99
N LYS A 292 -3.95 -32.01 -12.79
CA LYS A 292 -4.72 -33.20 -13.19
C LYS A 292 -5.34 -32.93 -14.55
#